data_ad3fd5cc8efa7ef20368737098e3ca36
#
_entry.id   ad3fd5cc8efa7ef20368737098e3ca36
#
_cell.length_a   1.000
_cell.length_b   1.000
_cell.length_c   1.000
_cell.angle_alpha   90.00
_cell.angle_beta   90.00
_cell.angle_gamma   90.00
#
_symmetry.space_group_name_H-M   'P 1'
#
loop_
_entity.id
_entity.type
_entity.pdbx_description
1 polymer ?
#
loop_
_entity_poly.entity_id
_entity_poly.type
_entity_poly.pdbx_seq_one_letter_code
_entity_poly.pdbx_strand_id
1 'polypeptide(L)'
;MQICNYFKKIENNETFNFDAFVKLLNEQGIDREEILKIFSVNKIGKNRYEVSINNTESFYNLSVRFPERPISDRISAAEAGNSHRHPVSKAMLILWPYQSEHPVVVLNSTDHINTPIKLSQNLLIMENQENFVQKDKTLNFLMKEIPGFNDDQLDVVFASGNAIANKLNKAFFNHYSRIDCLLDLDIGGLEIFQSIDSLIQHPALNFLLPNCAESLLPKYGMILKDHHLPRLRRLAENCPKLERPFKLIAKTRKMLEQEIYLRD
;
A
#
# COMPACT_ATOMS: atom_id res chain seq x y z
N MET A 1 -15.14 -4.34 -14.72
CA MET A 1 -15.97 -5.58 -14.46
C MET A 1 -15.94 -6.38 -15.75
N GLN A 2 -15.76 -7.72 -15.70
CA GLN A 2 -15.81 -8.58 -16.90
C GLN A 2 -17.23 -8.68 -17.44
N ILE A 3 -17.37 -8.89 -18.75
CA ILE A 3 -18.67 -9.05 -19.41
C ILE A 3 -19.46 -10.23 -18.80
N CYS A 4 -18.78 -11.36 -18.51
CA CYS A 4 -19.41 -12.53 -17.87
C CYS A 4 -20.07 -12.23 -16.51
N ASN A 5 -19.56 -11.26 -15.75
CA ASN A 5 -20.18 -10.88 -14.47
C ASN A 5 -21.51 -10.15 -14.66
N TYR A 6 -21.73 -9.49 -15.80
CA TYR A 6 -23.02 -8.89 -16.13
C TYR A 6 -24.03 -9.96 -16.50
N PHE A 7 -23.63 -11.01 -17.22
CA PHE A 7 -24.51 -12.14 -17.50
C PHE A 7 -25.00 -12.81 -16.23
N LYS A 8 -24.11 -13.08 -15.26
CA LYS A 8 -24.51 -13.61 -13.95
C LYS A 8 -25.51 -12.70 -13.22
N LYS A 9 -25.33 -11.38 -13.30
CA LYS A 9 -26.28 -10.43 -12.72
C LYS A 9 -27.64 -10.48 -13.37
N ILE A 10 -27.66 -10.64 -14.70
CA ILE A 10 -28.91 -10.78 -15.47
C ILE A 10 -29.62 -12.08 -15.08
N GLU A 11 -28.92 -13.20 -15.01
CA GLU A 11 -29.45 -14.49 -14.58
C GLU A 11 -29.99 -14.46 -13.14
N ASN A 12 -29.34 -13.70 -12.25
CA ASN A 12 -29.75 -13.53 -10.87
C ASN A 12 -30.78 -12.40 -10.64
N ASN A 13 -31.26 -11.74 -11.69
CA ASN A 13 -32.15 -10.57 -11.63
C ASN A 13 -31.59 -9.41 -10.79
N GLU A 14 -30.28 -9.26 -10.76
CA GLU A 14 -29.62 -8.16 -10.07
C GLU A 14 -29.60 -6.88 -10.91
N THR A 15 -29.80 -5.74 -10.25
CA THR A 15 -29.70 -4.44 -10.92
C THR A 15 -28.25 -4.01 -11.13
N PHE A 16 -27.94 -3.38 -12.27
CA PHE A 16 -26.61 -2.89 -12.57
C PHE A 16 -26.63 -1.70 -13.54
N ASN A 17 -25.45 -1.15 -13.85
CA ASN A 17 -25.30 -0.09 -14.86
C ASN A 17 -25.27 -0.72 -16.25
N PHE A 18 -26.41 -0.69 -16.96
CA PHE A 18 -26.54 -1.26 -18.29
C PHE A 18 -25.73 -0.48 -19.34
N ASP A 19 -25.63 0.85 -19.22
CA ASP A 19 -24.86 1.64 -20.17
C ASP A 19 -23.36 1.28 -20.14
N ALA A 20 -22.82 0.94 -18.95
CA ALA A 20 -21.46 0.44 -18.81
C ALA A 20 -21.29 -0.96 -19.44
N PHE A 21 -22.31 -1.82 -19.35
CA PHE A 21 -22.31 -3.13 -19.99
C PHE A 21 -22.33 -3.00 -21.53
N VAL A 22 -23.22 -2.15 -22.06
CA VAL A 22 -23.28 -1.84 -23.51
C VAL A 22 -21.95 -1.33 -24.01
N LYS A 23 -21.30 -0.40 -23.29
CA LYS A 23 -19.99 0.11 -23.66
C LYS A 23 -18.97 -1.02 -23.82
N LEU A 24 -18.91 -1.95 -22.86
CA LEU A 24 -17.99 -3.09 -22.93
C LEU A 24 -18.29 -4.03 -24.10
N LEU A 25 -19.56 -4.27 -24.44
CA LEU A 25 -19.95 -5.07 -25.59
C LEU A 25 -19.61 -4.38 -26.91
N ASN A 26 -19.84 -3.05 -27.00
CA ASN A 26 -19.47 -2.27 -28.17
C ASN A 26 -17.95 -2.31 -28.43
N GLU A 27 -17.11 -2.29 -27.39
CA GLU A 27 -15.65 -2.45 -27.49
C GLU A 27 -15.26 -3.83 -28.03
N GLN A 28 -16.17 -4.82 -27.98
CA GLN A 28 -16.01 -6.15 -28.55
C GLN A 28 -16.71 -6.30 -29.94
N GLY A 29 -17.15 -5.19 -30.52
CA GLY A 29 -17.76 -5.18 -31.84
C GLY A 29 -19.23 -5.58 -31.90
N ILE A 30 -19.95 -5.60 -30.76
CA ILE A 30 -21.37 -5.88 -30.67
C ILE A 30 -22.11 -4.56 -30.51
N ASP A 31 -22.91 -4.19 -31.49
CA ASP A 31 -23.59 -2.91 -31.46
C ASP A 31 -24.81 -2.86 -30.53
N ARG A 32 -25.27 -1.65 -30.21
CA ARG A 32 -26.39 -1.41 -29.31
C ARG A 32 -27.72 -2.00 -29.81
N GLU A 33 -27.93 -2.03 -31.13
CA GLU A 33 -29.17 -2.55 -31.71
C GLU A 33 -29.24 -4.06 -31.54
N GLU A 34 -28.14 -4.77 -31.73
CA GLU A 34 -28.02 -6.19 -31.47
C GLU A 34 -28.27 -6.50 -29.98
N ILE A 35 -27.69 -5.73 -29.06
CA ILE A 35 -27.86 -5.89 -27.61
C ILE A 35 -29.33 -5.71 -27.21
N LEU A 36 -30.02 -4.72 -27.74
CA LEU A 36 -31.43 -4.45 -27.44
C LEU A 36 -32.41 -5.49 -28.04
N LYS A 37 -31.99 -6.29 -29.01
CA LYS A 37 -32.77 -7.46 -29.47
C LYS A 37 -32.69 -8.62 -28.46
N ILE A 38 -31.59 -8.70 -27.70
CA ILE A 38 -31.36 -9.76 -26.71
C ILE A 38 -31.99 -9.42 -25.37
N PHE A 39 -31.93 -8.14 -24.97
CA PHE A 39 -32.33 -7.69 -23.63
C PHE A 39 -33.46 -6.67 -23.66
N SER A 40 -34.37 -6.78 -22.69
CA SER A 40 -35.28 -5.72 -22.28
C SER A 40 -34.72 -4.98 -21.08
N VAL A 41 -34.83 -3.66 -21.09
CA VAL A 41 -34.12 -2.82 -20.12
C VAL A 41 -35.08 -1.80 -19.52
N ASN A 42 -35.22 -1.81 -18.21
CA ASN A 42 -36.03 -0.86 -17.45
C ASN A 42 -35.12 -0.04 -16.52
N LYS A 43 -35.10 1.28 -16.70
CA LYS A 43 -34.30 2.18 -15.86
C LYS A 43 -35.03 2.47 -14.55
N ILE A 44 -34.44 2.07 -13.42
CA ILE A 44 -35.00 2.24 -12.07
C ILE A 44 -34.30 3.31 -11.22
N GLY A 45 -33.20 3.90 -11.72
CA GLY A 45 -32.48 4.95 -11.01
C GLY A 45 -31.24 5.45 -11.76
N LYS A 46 -30.46 6.32 -11.12
CA LYS A 46 -29.19 6.82 -11.70
C LYS A 46 -28.21 5.66 -11.87
N ASN A 47 -27.88 5.32 -13.12
CA ASN A 47 -27.00 4.21 -13.50
C ASN A 47 -27.46 2.83 -12.98
N ARG A 48 -28.76 2.65 -12.69
CA ARG A 48 -29.35 1.39 -12.25
C ARG A 48 -30.48 0.97 -13.16
N TYR A 49 -30.38 -0.27 -13.63
CA TYR A 49 -31.30 -0.86 -14.59
C TYR A 49 -31.67 -2.28 -14.15
N GLU A 50 -32.92 -2.63 -14.35
CA GLU A 50 -33.39 -4.02 -14.40
C GLU A 50 -33.29 -4.49 -15.85
N VAL A 51 -32.70 -5.66 -16.04
CA VAL A 51 -32.46 -6.23 -17.36
C VAL A 51 -33.02 -7.61 -17.41
N SER A 52 -33.88 -7.87 -18.39
CA SER A 52 -34.48 -9.22 -18.63
C SER A 52 -34.07 -9.71 -20.02
N ILE A 53 -34.08 -11.03 -20.20
CA ILE A 53 -33.71 -11.70 -21.42
C ILE A 53 -34.95 -11.82 -22.32
N ASN A 54 -34.93 -11.19 -23.51
CA ASN A 54 -35.98 -11.31 -24.52
C ASN A 54 -35.78 -12.52 -25.43
N ASN A 55 -34.52 -12.86 -25.72
CA ASN A 55 -34.16 -13.96 -26.60
C ASN A 55 -33.11 -14.84 -25.92
N THR A 56 -33.57 -15.98 -25.38
CA THR A 56 -32.71 -16.91 -24.61
C THR A 56 -31.60 -17.54 -25.46
N GLU A 57 -31.91 -17.86 -26.72
CA GLU A 57 -30.91 -18.46 -27.63
C GLU A 57 -29.78 -17.45 -27.97
N SER A 58 -30.17 -16.23 -28.30
CA SER A 58 -29.19 -15.17 -28.59
C SER A 58 -28.40 -14.79 -27.33
N PHE A 59 -29.04 -14.80 -26.15
CA PHE A 59 -28.35 -14.60 -24.88
C PHE A 59 -27.31 -15.70 -24.61
N TYR A 60 -27.69 -16.97 -24.82
CA TYR A 60 -26.77 -18.09 -24.65
C TYR A 60 -25.58 -17.98 -25.60
N ASN A 61 -25.83 -17.74 -26.90
CA ASN A 61 -24.79 -17.56 -27.91
C ASN A 61 -23.85 -16.39 -27.57
N LEU A 62 -24.39 -15.31 -27.02
CA LEU A 62 -23.59 -14.18 -26.55
C LEU A 62 -22.77 -14.53 -25.31
N SER A 63 -23.36 -15.21 -24.33
CA SER A 63 -22.67 -15.58 -23.08
C SER A 63 -21.52 -16.55 -23.31
N VAL A 64 -21.63 -17.49 -24.22
CA VAL A 64 -20.57 -18.44 -24.60
C VAL A 64 -19.35 -17.74 -25.21
N ARG A 65 -19.52 -16.60 -25.87
CA ARG A 65 -18.40 -15.81 -26.41
C ARG A 65 -17.53 -15.18 -25.31
N PHE A 66 -18.07 -15.02 -24.09
CA PHE A 66 -17.37 -14.40 -22.96
C PHE A 66 -17.40 -15.31 -21.73
N PRO A 67 -16.71 -16.47 -21.79
CA PRO A 67 -16.70 -17.42 -20.69
C PRO A 67 -16.04 -16.82 -19.44
N GLU A 68 -16.46 -17.29 -18.28
CA GLU A 68 -15.76 -16.96 -17.03
C GLU A 68 -14.36 -17.59 -17.07
N ARG A 69 -13.34 -16.73 -17.04
CA ARG A 69 -11.97 -17.19 -16.88
C ARG A 69 -11.59 -17.06 -15.41
N PRO A 70 -11.16 -18.14 -14.75
CA PRO A 70 -10.68 -18.06 -13.38
C PRO A 70 -9.48 -17.15 -13.33
N ILE A 71 -9.50 -16.19 -12.39
CA ILE A 71 -8.35 -15.31 -12.13
C ILE A 71 -7.47 -16.03 -11.13
N SER A 72 -6.40 -16.65 -11.60
CA SER A 72 -5.45 -17.42 -10.79
C SER A 72 -4.15 -16.66 -10.51
N ASP A 73 -3.85 -15.63 -11.31
CA ASP A 73 -2.64 -14.83 -11.22
C ASP A 73 -2.84 -13.41 -11.78
N ARG A 74 -1.80 -12.59 -11.76
CA ARG A 74 -1.85 -11.22 -12.31
C ARG A 74 -1.98 -11.16 -13.82
N ILE A 75 -1.60 -12.21 -14.55
CA ILE A 75 -1.70 -12.26 -16.01
C ILE A 75 -3.17 -12.42 -16.36
N SER A 76 -3.83 -13.45 -15.81
CA SER A 76 -5.27 -13.67 -16.01
C SER A 76 -6.12 -12.50 -15.48
N ALA A 77 -5.68 -11.84 -14.40
CA ALA A 77 -6.31 -10.61 -13.92
C ALA A 77 -6.15 -9.42 -14.89
N ALA A 78 -5.00 -9.31 -15.56
CA ALA A 78 -4.75 -8.30 -16.59
C ALA A 78 -5.58 -8.56 -17.85
N GLU A 79 -5.65 -9.82 -18.33
CA GLU A 79 -6.52 -10.24 -19.42
C GLU A 79 -7.99 -9.94 -19.12
N ALA A 80 -8.37 -10.01 -17.83
CA ALA A 80 -9.68 -9.61 -17.33
C ALA A 80 -9.88 -8.09 -17.18
N GLY A 81 -8.91 -7.28 -17.64
CA GLY A 81 -8.97 -5.82 -17.63
C GLY A 81 -8.59 -5.15 -16.30
N ASN A 82 -8.14 -5.89 -15.30
CA ASN A 82 -7.68 -5.29 -14.03
C ASN A 82 -6.69 -6.19 -13.28
N SER A 83 -5.40 -6.00 -13.53
CA SER A 83 -4.32 -6.74 -12.87
C SER A 83 -4.27 -6.57 -11.34
N HIS A 84 -4.84 -5.46 -10.81
CA HIS A 84 -4.87 -5.20 -9.36
C HIS A 84 -5.84 -6.12 -8.60
N ARG A 85 -6.66 -6.90 -9.27
CA ARG A 85 -7.53 -7.92 -8.64
C ARG A 85 -6.77 -9.12 -8.09
N HIS A 86 -5.53 -9.33 -8.53
CA HIS A 86 -4.68 -10.39 -8.00
C HIS A 86 -3.41 -9.77 -7.38
N PRO A 87 -3.00 -10.21 -6.18
CA PRO A 87 -1.79 -9.71 -5.54
C PRO A 87 -0.55 -10.06 -6.36
N VAL A 88 0.53 -9.32 -6.14
CA VAL A 88 1.85 -9.68 -6.67
C VAL A 88 2.34 -10.97 -6.00
N SER A 89 3.12 -11.77 -6.73
CA SER A 89 3.69 -13.02 -6.21
C SER A 89 4.89 -12.79 -5.28
N LYS A 90 5.58 -11.66 -5.44
CA LYS A 90 6.73 -11.27 -4.63
C LYS A 90 6.70 -9.78 -4.32
N ALA A 91 7.16 -9.41 -3.13
CA ALA A 91 7.50 -8.02 -2.80
C ALA A 91 8.98 -7.77 -3.14
N MET A 92 9.27 -6.53 -3.52
CA MET A 92 10.63 -6.09 -3.84
C MET A 92 11.01 -4.97 -2.87
N LEU A 93 12.18 -5.13 -2.22
CA LEU A 93 12.76 -4.13 -1.32
C LEU A 93 14.15 -3.74 -1.80
N ILE A 94 14.51 -2.48 -1.59
CA ILE A 94 15.87 -2.00 -1.76
C ILE A 94 16.51 -1.96 -0.37
N LEU A 95 17.56 -2.76 -0.18
CA LEU A 95 18.24 -2.93 1.09
C LEU A 95 19.68 -2.47 0.96
N TRP A 96 20.14 -1.65 1.89
CA TRP A 96 21.56 -1.36 2.08
C TRP A 96 22.08 -2.25 3.21
N PRO A 97 22.80 -3.33 2.87
CA PRO A 97 23.33 -4.24 3.88
C PRO A 97 24.39 -3.59 4.75
N TYR A 98 24.51 -4.07 5.98
CA TYR A 98 25.61 -3.69 6.86
C TYR A 98 26.97 -3.93 6.18
N GLN A 99 27.87 -2.96 6.27
CA GLN A 99 29.20 -2.97 5.66
C GLN A 99 29.24 -3.13 4.13
N SER A 100 28.11 -2.98 3.44
CA SER A 100 28.10 -2.97 1.97
C SER A 100 28.32 -1.56 1.42
N GLU A 101 29.04 -1.46 0.32
CA GLU A 101 29.22 -0.21 -0.41
C GLU A 101 28.02 0.14 -1.31
N HIS A 102 27.16 -0.85 -1.60
CA HIS A 102 26.04 -0.68 -2.51
C HIS A 102 24.76 -1.32 -1.99
N PRO A 103 23.59 -0.73 -2.28
CA PRO A 103 22.31 -1.37 -2.00
C PRO A 103 22.07 -2.56 -2.91
N VAL A 104 21.27 -3.51 -2.43
CA VAL A 104 20.85 -4.70 -3.17
C VAL A 104 19.32 -4.78 -3.22
N VAL A 105 18.80 -5.55 -4.16
CA VAL A 105 17.36 -5.86 -4.24
C VAL A 105 17.09 -7.18 -3.54
N VAL A 106 16.11 -7.16 -2.63
CA VAL A 106 15.59 -8.34 -1.92
C VAL A 106 14.20 -8.66 -2.46
N LEU A 107 13.95 -9.92 -2.80
CA LEU A 107 12.65 -10.40 -3.29
C LEU A 107 12.02 -11.31 -2.24
N ASN A 108 10.92 -10.87 -1.63
CA ASN A 108 10.23 -11.58 -0.58
C ASN A 108 8.97 -12.28 -1.11
N SER A 109 8.73 -13.49 -0.65
CA SER A 109 7.45 -14.19 -0.73
C SER A 109 6.94 -14.48 0.67
N THR A 110 5.78 -15.11 0.80
CA THR A 110 5.13 -15.35 2.10
C THR A 110 6.08 -16.00 3.12
N ASP A 111 6.87 -16.99 2.69
CA ASP A 111 7.68 -17.82 3.58
C ASP A 111 9.18 -17.85 3.21
N HIS A 112 9.59 -17.01 2.25
CA HIS A 112 10.96 -17.05 1.75
C HIS A 112 11.50 -15.65 1.44
N ILE A 113 12.72 -15.39 1.91
CA ILE A 113 13.52 -14.20 1.62
C ILE A 113 14.56 -14.59 0.57
N ASN A 114 14.47 -14.00 -0.62
CA ASN A 114 15.47 -14.20 -1.66
C ASN A 114 16.40 -12.99 -1.70
N THR A 115 17.58 -13.18 -1.15
CA THR A 115 18.63 -12.15 -1.07
C THR A 115 19.98 -12.76 -1.42
N PRO A 116 20.86 -12.03 -2.12
CA PRO A 116 22.20 -12.49 -2.45
C PRO A 116 23.19 -12.39 -1.29
N ILE A 117 22.75 -11.85 -0.15
CA ILE A 117 23.62 -11.55 1.00
C ILE A 117 23.06 -12.14 2.29
N LYS A 118 23.92 -12.25 3.32
CA LYS A 118 23.50 -12.53 4.68
C LYS A 118 22.94 -11.26 5.32
N LEU A 119 21.73 -11.37 5.86
CA LEU A 119 21.08 -10.27 6.60
C LEU A 119 21.71 -10.13 7.99
N SER A 120 21.72 -8.88 8.47
CA SER A 120 22.21 -8.52 9.82
C SER A 120 21.16 -8.78 10.91
N GLN A 121 21.41 -8.31 12.15
CA GLN A 121 20.48 -8.52 13.27
C GLN A 121 19.47 -7.38 13.44
N ASN A 122 19.84 -6.18 13.02
CA ASN A 122 19.06 -4.97 13.21
C ASN A 122 18.64 -4.39 11.86
N LEU A 123 17.46 -3.76 11.81
CA LEU A 123 16.92 -3.13 10.62
C LEU A 123 16.55 -1.67 10.91
N LEU A 124 16.94 -0.77 10.03
CA LEU A 124 16.42 0.58 9.95
C LEU A 124 15.56 0.73 8.70
N ILE A 125 14.31 1.11 8.87
CA ILE A 125 13.38 1.45 7.79
C ILE A 125 13.44 2.95 7.59
N MET A 126 13.79 3.41 6.39
CA MET A 126 13.79 4.81 5.98
C MET A 126 12.72 5.03 4.90
N GLU A 127 11.79 5.95 5.12
CA GLU A 127 10.74 6.26 4.14
C GLU A 127 11.26 7.15 3.03
N ASN A 128 12.06 8.14 3.39
CA ASN A 128 12.51 9.16 2.48
C ASN A 128 13.72 8.70 1.65
N GLN A 129 13.64 8.92 0.34
CA GLN A 129 14.68 8.49 -0.59
C GLN A 129 15.98 9.24 -0.37
N GLU A 130 15.95 10.54 -0.10
CA GLU A 130 17.16 11.35 0.08
C GLU A 130 17.91 10.91 1.36
N ASN A 131 17.19 10.66 2.45
CA ASN A 131 17.77 10.10 3.67
C ASN A 131 18.40 8.72 3.43
N PHE A 132 17.77 7.88 2.61
CA PHE A 132 18.29 6.56 2.26
C PHE A 132 19.56 6.67 1.38
N VAL A 133 19.58 7.54 0.38
CA VAL A 133 20.73 7.75 -0.51
C VAL A 133 21.90 8.36 0.28
N GLN A 134 21.64 9.29 1.20
CA GLN A 134 22.62 9.87 2.11
C GLN A 134 22.69 9.09 3.45
N LYS A 135 22.69 7.76 3.37
CA LYS A 135 22.63 6.84 4.52
C LYS A 135 23.63 7.23 5.62
N ASP A 136 24.88 7.45 5.29
CA ASP A 136 25.91 7.72 6.28
C ASP A 136 25.70 9.05 7.02
N LYS A 137 25.23 10.08 6.32
CA LYS A 137 24.84 11.36 6.95
C LYS A 137 23.63 11.16 7.87
N THR A 138 22.64 10.39 7.43
CA THR A 138 21.44 10.06 8.22
C THR A 138 21.80 9.23 9.47
N LEU A 139 22.64 8.22 9.36
CA LEU A 139 23.09 7.42 10.50
C LEU A 139 23.88 8.25 11.51
N ASN A 140 24.82 9.09 11.04
CA ASN A 140 25.54 10.02 11.90
C ASN A 140 24.62 11.00 12.65
N PHE A 141 23.56 11.47 11.99
CA PHE A 141 22.52 12.28 12.63
C PHE A 141 21.78 11.48 13.71
N LEU A 142 21.32 10.25 13.41
CA LEU A 142 20.60 9.43 14.36
C LEU A 142 21.44 9.08 15.60
N MET A 143 22.72 8.79 15.45
CA MET A 143 23.63 8.54 16.58
C MET A 143 23.75 9.74 17.52
N LYS A 144 23.59 10.96 17.03
CA LYS A 144 23.61 12.19 17.85
C LYS A 144 22.27 12.47 18.50
N GLU A 145 21.17 12.22 17.80
CA GLU A 145 19.83 12.68 18.17
C GLU A 145 18.98 11.63 18.89
N ILE A 146 19.31 10.35 18.75
CA ILE A 146 18.54 9.25 19.38
C ILE A 146 19.42 8.58 20.46
N PRO A 147 19.09 8.75 21.75
CA PRO A 147 19.84 8.12 22.83
C PRO A 147 19.85 6.60 22.71
N GLY A 148 21.04 6.01 22.70
CA GLY A 148 21.23 4.56 22.61
C GLY A 148 21.11 3.98 21.19
N PHE A 149 20.88 4.81 20.18
CA PHE A 149 20.96 4.35 18.78
C PHE A 149 22.41 4.04 18.43
N ASN A 150 22.62 2.90 17.77
CA ASN A 150 23.87 2.51 17.15
C ASN A 150 23.58 1.84 15.80
N ASP A 151 24.55 1.87 14.92
CA ASP A 151 24.50 1.30 13.58
C ASP A 151 25.19 -0.07 13.48
N ASP A 152 25.53 -0.68 14.63
CA ASP A 152 26.16 -1.99 14.65
C ASP A 152 25.21 -3.08 14.15
N GLN A 153 25.69 -3.89 13.21
CA GLN A 153 24.91 -4.92 12.54
C GLN A 153 23.54 -4.43 12.04
N LEU A 154 23.52 -3.24 11.44
CA LEU A 154 22.33 -2.55 10.96
C LEU A 154 22.22 -2.59 9.44
N ASP A 155 21.21 -3.29 8.94
CA ASP A 155 20.75 -3.17 7.56
C ASP A 155 19.80 -1.98 7.45
N VAL A 156 19.81 -1.29 6.30
CA VAL A 156 18.91 -0.16 6.04
C VAL A 156 18.04 -0.46 4.85
N VAL A 157 16.71 -0.38 5.01
CA VAL A 157 15.74 -0.62 3.93
C VAL A 157 14.99 0.65 3.55
N PHE A 158 14.81 0.86 2.24
CA PHE A 158 13.97 1.92 1.71
C PHE A 158 12.49 1.49 1.73
N ALA A 159 11.65 2.26 2.40
CA ALA A 159 10.25 1.90 2.61
C ALA A 159 9.36 2.04 1.37
N SER A 160 9.66 2.97 0.46
CA SER A 160 8.81 3.24 -0.72
C SER A 160 7.31 3.36 -0.37
N GLY A 161 6.99 4.13 0.67
CA GLY A 161 5.64 4.33 1.18
C GLY A 161 5.00 3.02 1.70
N ASN A 162 3.71 2.85 1.50
CA ASN A 162 2.95 1.68 1.99
C ASN A 162 3.39 0.32 1.43
N ALA A 163 4.21 0.28 0.39
CA ALA A 163 4.71 -0.99 -0.18
C ALA A 163 5.53 -1.80 0.83
N ILE A 164 6.17 -1.13 1.79
CA ILE A 164 6.95 -1.77 2.86
C ILE A 164 6.08 -2.67 3.74
N ALA A 165 4.83 -2.28 4.01
CA ALA A 165 3.89 -3.04 4.85
C ALA A 165 3.17 -4.17 4.10
N ASN A 166 3.66 -4.57 2.92
CA ASN A 166 3.11 -5.72 2.21
C ASN A 166 3.29 -7.00 3.03
N LYS A 167 2.23 -7.84 3.10
CA LYS A 167 2.26 -9.12 3.82
C LYS A 167 3.39 -10.07 3.39
N LEU A 168 3.85 -9.96 2.15
CA LEU A 168 4.99 -10.73 1.63
C LEU A 168 6.32 -10.36 2.30
N ASN A 169 6.40 -9.22 2.99
CA ASN A 169 7.58 -8.80 3.73
C ASN A 169 7.59 -9.32 5.18
N LYS A 170 6.56 -10.06 5.63
CA LYS A 170 6.48 -10.52 7.01
C LYS A 170 7.67 -11.39 7.43
N ALA A 171 8.08 -12.34 6.59
CA ALA A 171 9.25 -13.20 6.86
C ALA A 171 10.53 -12.38 6.96
N PHE A 172 10.70 -11.38 6.07
CA PHE A 172 11.84 -10.46 6.09
C PHE A 172 11.92 -9.69 7.42
N PHE A 173 10.83 -9.09 7.89
CA PHE A 173 10.84 -8.37 9.17
C PHE A 173 11.09 -9.29 10.36
N ASN A 174 10.50 -10.48 10.37
CA ASN A 174 10.66 -11.44 11.47
C ASN A 174 12.08 -12.00 11.59
N HIS A 175 12.94 -11.78 10.60
CA HIS A 175 14.35 -12.12 10.66
C HIS A 175 15.11 -11.25 11.68
N TYR A 176 14.74 -9.99 11.81
CA TYR A 176 15.47 -9.01 12.62
C TYR A 176 15.08 -9.05 14.09
N SER A 177 16.05 -8.84 14.97
CA SER A 177 15.85 -8.76 16.42
C SER A 177 15.36 -7.38 16.87
N ARG A 178 15.76 -6.33 16.15
CA ARG A 178 15.33 -4.93 16.35
C ARG A 178 14.97 -4.31 15.02
N ILE A 179 13.88 -3.57 15.01
CA ILE A 179 13.42 -2.81 13.83
C ILE A 179 13.16 -1.37 14.27
N ASP A 180 13.91 -0.46 13.72
CA ASP A 180 13.76 0.97 13.92
C ASP A 180 13.17 1.61 12.66
N CYS A 181 12.23 2.52 12.82
CA CYS A 181 11.57 3.21 11.71
C CYS A 181 11.85 4.71 11.80
N LEU A 182 12.61 5.24 10.84
CA LEU A 182 12.72 6.64 10.56
C LEU A 182 11.71 6.96 9.44
N LEU A 183 10.57 7.52 9.82
CA LEU A 183 9.45 7.84 8.93
C LEU A 183 9.11 9.31 9.07
N ASP A 184 8.39 9.88 8.13
CA ASP A 184 7.91 11.25 8.24
C ASP A 184 7.07 11.42 9.50
N LEU A 185 7.26 12.54 10.17
CA LEU A 185 6.48 12.89 11.36
C LEU A 185 5.15 13.51 10.91
N ASP A 186 4.36 12.72 10.19
CA ASP A 186 3.07 13.09 9.64
C ASP A 186 2.08 11.91 9.71
N ILE A 187 0.89 12.08 9.16
CA ILE A 187 -0.14 11.02 9.17
C ILE A 187 0.29 9.83 8.32
N GLY A 188 0.95 10.06 7.18
CA GLY A 188 1.42 9.02 6.28
C GLY A 188 2.44 8.11 6.95
N GLY A 189 3.49 8.70 7.52
CA GLY A 189 4.52 7.95 8.25
C GLY A 189 3.99 7.19 9.46
N LEU A 190 3.04 7.80 10.22
CA LEU A 190 2.39 7.09 11.33
C LEU A 190 1.52 5.92 10.85
N GLU A 191 0.85 6.02 9.71
CA GLU A 191 0.06 4.93 9.12
C GLU A 191 0.94 3.80 8.60
N ILE A 192 2.08 4.13 8.00
CA ILE A 192 3.07 3.14 7.59
C ILE A 192 3.55 2.37 8.81
N PHE A 193 3.93 3.06 9.89
CA PHE A 193 4.35 2.43 11.13
C PHE A 193 3.27 1.50 11.71
N GLN A 194 2.02 1.99 11.83
CA GLN A 194 0.90 1.18 12.32
C GLN A 194 0.68 -0.06 11.45
N SER A 195 0.80 0.08 10.14
CA SER A 195 0.64 -1.04 9.20
C SER A 195 1.72 -2.09 9.40
N ILE A 196 2.98 -1.69 9.63
CA ILE A 196 4.09 -2.58 9.94
C ILE A 196 3.84 -3.25 11.31
N ASP A 197 3.48 -2.50 12.35
CA ASP A 197 3.21 -3.03 13.69
C ASP A 197 2.09 -4.09 13.66
N SER A 198 1.02 -3.82 12.92
CA SER A 198 -0.09 -4.76 12.72
C SER A 198 0.33 -6.03 11.96
N LEU A 199 1.28 -5.90 11.02
CA LEU A 199 1.75 -7.01 10.20
C LEU A 199 2.59 -8.00 11.00
N ILE A 200 3.50 -7.51 11.86
CA ILE A 200 4.53 -8.32 12.49
C ILE A 200 4.37 -8.46 14.01
N GLN A 201 3.70 -7.49 14.68
CA GLN A 201 3.53 -7.44 16.13
C GLN A 201 4.87 -7.64 16.88
N HIS A 202 5.96 -7.05 16.36
CA HIS A 202 7.31 -7.25 16.87
C HIS A 202 7.54 -6.41 18.14
N PRO A 203 8.04 -7.00 19.23
CA PRO A 203 8.21 -6.27 20.49
C PRO A 203 9.24 -5.14 20.40
N ALA A 204 10.30 -5.30 19.60
CA ALA A 204 11.36 -4.33 19.40
C ALA A 204 11.19 -3.52 18.09
N LEU A 205 9.94 -3.22 17.69
CA LEU A 205 9.63 -2.24 16.64
C LEU A 205 9.50 -0.85 17.27
N ASN A 206 10.30 0.11 16.81
CA ASN A 206 10.39 1.45 17.37
C ASN A 206 10.14 2.51 16.28
N PHE A 207 9.36 3.54 16.61
CA PHE A 207 9.29 4.78 15.84
C PHE A 207 10.40 5.71 16.33
N LEU A 208 11.38 6.03 15.49
CA LEU A 208 12.46 6.93 15.83
C LEU A 208 11.96 8.38 15.79
N LEU A 209 12.01 9.05 16.92
CA LEU A 209 11.69 10.47 17.05
C LEU A 209 12.94 11.21 17.54
N PRO A 210 13.70 11.88 16.65
CA PRO A 210 14.89 12.64 17.02
C PRO A 210 14.60 13.71 18.07
N ASN A 211 15.54 13.93 18.99
CA ASN A 211 15.36 14.90 20.06
C ASN A 211 15.15 16.32 19.54
N CYS A 212 15.78 16.67 18.43
CA CYS A 212 15.61 17.99 17.78
C CYS A 212 14.23 18.19 17.13
N ALA A 213 13.42 17.12 16.93
CA ALA A 213 12.11 17.25 16.27
C ALA A 213 11.20 18.27 16.94
N GLU A 214 11.21 18.36 18.29
CA GLU A 214 10.41 19.34 19.03
C GLU A 214 10.80 20.78 18.70
N SER A 215 12.07 21.05 18.43
CA SER A 215 12.57 22.38 18.06
C SER A 215 12.44 22.69 16.57
N LEU A 216 12.45 21.65 15.71
CA LEU A 216 12.34 21.80 14.26
C LEU A 216 10.89 21.99 13.79
N LEU A 217 9.93 21.30 14.40
CA LEU A 217 8.51 21.39 14.06
C LEU A 217 7.97 22.83 14.01
N PRO A 218 8.18 23.71 15.01
CA PRO A 218 7.71 25.10 14.97
C PRO A 218 8.30 25.89 13.81
N LYS A 219 9.54 25.60 13.41
CA LYS A 219 10.29 26.36 12.39
C LYS A 219 9.99 25.91 10.98
N TYR A 220 9.96 24.59 10.75
CA TYR A 220 9.94 23.99 9.43
C TYR A 220 8.73 23.11 9.16
N GLY A 221 7.93 22.81 10.20
CA GLY A 221 6.79 21.92 10.05
C GLY A 221 5.65 22.53 9.25
N MET A 222 5.02 21.71 8.41
CA MET A 222 3.78 22.02 7.70
C MET A 222 2.59 21.98 8.63
N ILE A 223 1.60 22.84 8.38
CA ILE A 223 0.38 22.93 9.23
C ILE A 223 -0.49 21.69 9.05
N LEU A 224 -0.81 21.05 10.16
CA LEU A 224 -1.82 19.99 10.21
C LEU A 224 -3.23 20.61 10.09
N LYS A 225 -3.97 20.25 9.06
CA LYS A 225 -5.36 20.69 8.87
C LYS A 225 -6.29 20.02 9.88
N ASP A 226 -7.28 20.76 10.39
CA ASP A 226 -8.17 20.29 11.47
C ASP A 226 -8.93 19.01 11.15
N HIS A 227 -9.34 18.80 9.92
CA HIS A 227 -10.05 17.59 9.49
C HIS A 227 -9.20 16.31 9.57
N HIS A 228 -7.88 16.42 9.72
CA HIS A 228 -6.97 15.27 9.91
C HIS A 228 -6.84 14.84 11.39
N LEU A 229 -7.22 15.67 12.35
CA LEU A 229 -7.09 15.34 13.77
C LEU A 229 -7.80 14.05 14.21
N PRO A 230 -9.05 13.77 13.77
CA PRO A 230 -9.70 12.53 14.14
C PRO A 230 -8.95 11.29 13.64
N ARG A 231 -8.30 11.38 12.45
CA ARG A 231 -7.48 10.31 11.89
C ARG A 231 -6.21 10.11 12.71
N LEU A 232 -5.51 11.20 13.01
CA LEU A 232 -4.31 11.19 13.84
C LEU A 232 -4.57 10.60 15.23
N ARG A 233 -5.69 10.98 15.89
CA ARG A 233 -6.09 10.44 17.19
C ARG A 233 -6.33 8.94 17.16
N ARG A 234 -7.05 8.44 16.14
CA ARG A 234 -7.29 7.02 15.95
C ARG A 234 -6.00 6.21 15.77
N LEU A 235 -4.99 6.76 15.11
CA LEU A 235 -3.68 6.10 14.96
C LEU A 235 -3.02 5.87 16.31
N ALA A 236 -3.01 6.88 17.20
CA ALA A 236 -2.44 6.74 18.54
C ALA A 236 -3.23 5.78 19.45
N GLU A 237 -4.56 5.79 19.34
CA GLU A 237 -5.44 4.86 20.08
C GLU A 237 -5.20 3.41 19.68
N ASN A 238 -4.98 3.14 18.38
CA ASN A 238 -4.77 1.79 17.85
C ASN A 238 -3.31 1.30 17.94
N CYS A 239 -2.34 2.19 18.13
CA CYS A 239 -0.92 1.85 18.23
C CYS A 239 -0.25 2.67 19.34
N PRO A 240 -0.16 2.12 20.57
CA PRO A 240 0.43 2.82 21.73
C PRO A 240 1.88 3.28 21.52
N LYS A 241 2.64 2.59 20.66
CA LYS A 241 4.02 2.99 20.29
C LYS A 241 4.09 4.36 19.61
N LEU A 242 2.97 4.85 19.07
CA LEU A 242 2.84 6.17 18.42
C LEU A 242 2.43 7.29 19.37
N GLU A 243 2.31 7.04 20.69
CA GLU A 243 1.85 8.06 21.65
C GLU A 243 2.73 9.31 21.66
N ARG A 244 4.06 9.12 21.64
CA ARG A 244 5.02 10.26 21.68
C ARG A 244 4.98 11.11 20.41
N PRO A 245 5.10 10.55 19.18
CA PRO A 245 4.96 11.34 17.95
C PRO A 245 3.57 11.98 17.82
N PHE A 246 2.50 11.27 18.20
CA PHE A 246 1.15 11.83 18.23
C PHE A 246 1.06 13.07 19.13
N LYS A 247 1.53 12.99 20.38
CA LYS A 247 1.50 14.12 21.31
C LYS A 247 2.23 15.34 20.76
N LEU A 248 3.35 15.12 20.08
CA LEU A 248 4.15 16.20 19.50
C LEU A 248 3.42 16.87 18.34
N ILE A 249 2.85 16.11 17.40
CA ILE A 249 2.04 16.65 16.29
C ILE A 249 0.78 17.37 16.83
N ALA A 250 0.08 16.76 17.78
CA ALA A 250 -1.13 17.34 18.35
C ALA A 250 -0.87 18.66 19.09
N LYS A 251 0.23 18.74 19.85
CA LYS A 251 0.67 19.95 20.57
C LYS A 251 1.06 21.08 19.62
N THR A 252 1.85 20.77 18.60
CA THR A 252 2.39 21.78 17.67
C THR A 252 1.45 22.12 16.53
N ARG A 253 0.50 21.25 16.21
CA ARG A 253 -0.37 21.32 15.01
C ARG A 253 0.43 21.37 13.71
N LYS A 254 1.59 20.74 13.71
CA LYS A 254 2.51 20.68 12.58
C LYS A 254 3.01 19.26 12.34
N MET A 255 3.42 19.00 11.11
CA MET A 255 4.00 17.77 10.58
C MET A 255 5.37 18.08 10.02
N LEU A 256 6.30 17.10 9.97
CA LEU A 256 7.68 17.32 9.55
C LEU A 256 8.14 16.20 8.61
N GLU A 257 8.72 16.59 7.48
CA GLU A 257 9.35 15.66 6.53
C GLU A 257 10.79 15.32 6.96
N GLN A 258 11.25 14.11 6.66
CA GLN A 258 12.54 13.59 7.13
C GLN A 258 13.74 14.33 6.53
N GLU A 259 13.63 14.90 5.32
CA GLU A 259 14.73 15.62 4.67
C GLU A 259 15.31 16.73 5.55
N ILE A 260 14.52 17.27 6.45
CA ILE A 260 15.00 18.30 7.37
C ILE A 260 16.16 17.82 8.26
N TYR A 261 16.25 16.51 8.50
CA TYR A 261 17.31 15.91 9.29
C TYR A 261 18.68 15.87 8.57
N LEU A 262 18.68 16.06 7.25
CA LEU A 262 19.89 16.19 6.44
C LEU A 262 20.45 17.62 6.41
N ARG A 263 19.78 18.55 7.07
CA ARG A 263 20.23 19.93 7.16
C ARG A 263 21.53 20.01 7.96
N ASP A 264 22.47 20.83 7.49
CA ASP A 264 23.73 21.18 8.17
C ASP A 264 23.48 22.11 9.35
#